data_673fd41f52cc351dc05994835d1a68ad
#
_entry.id   673fd41f52cc351dc05994835d1a68ad
#
_cell.length_a   1.000
_cell.length_b   1.000
_cell.length_c   1.000
_cell.angle_alpha   90.00
_cell.angle_beta   90.00
_cell.angle_gamma   90.00
#
_symmetry.space_group_name_H-M   'P 1'
#
loop_
_entity.id
_entity.type
_entity.pdbx_description
1 polymer ?
#
loop_
_entity_poly.entity_id
_entity_poly.type
_entity_poly.pdbx_seq_one_letter_code
_entity_poly.pdbx_strand_id
1 'polypeptide(L)'
;VQPPGRQDLGSAGPRERKRIEYTFTNTSGAPIRLKPLPLQAGVLVEGPALEEPIPPKGSAALAVILDATGHAGWMTRTVRFETDDPRQGRYQLPLAMTVRPDLTVDRERASFGEVAPHESPELVFTFRRETGDPTTLRLESQLPPYLEAEFVPEGASTTLRLSLHPSRLAPGVLQGLESLTVGSNAPLQPRFRLYADWRLRHPVQADPERLVMRDPQLRSARLTLRSRDGKPLALRRAHVEGPGFTLGPLPAAPAPQLVLEVTRGEGPELRAMLVLSFEGEAAPLRIPLVYAPENRP
;
A
#
# COMPACT_ATOMS: atom_id res chain seq x y z
N VAL A 1 -41.92 -23.76 -4.43
CA VAL A 1 -40.92 -22.71 -4.28
C VAL A 1 -39.57 -23.31 -4.63
N GLN A 2 -38.94 -22.91 -5.76
CA GLN A 2 -37.52 -23.19 -5.95
C GLN A 2 -36.74 -22.32 -4.92
N PRO A 3 -35.82 -22.91 -4.11
CA PRO A 3 -34.98 -22.11 -3.25
C PRO A 3 -34.20 -21.15 -4.15
N PRO A 4 -34.18 -19.84 -3.81
CA PRO A 4 -33.34 -18.90 -4.53
C PRO A 4 -31.89 -19.37 -4.40
N GLY A 5 -31.11 -19.25 -5.47
CA GLY A 5 -29.68 -19.40 -5.39
C GLY A 5 -29.10 -18.45 -4.33
N ARG A 6 -27.81 -18.60 -4.02
CA ARG A 6 -27.13 -17.70 -3.09
C ARG A 6 -27.37 -16.24 -3.45
N GLN A 7 -27.93 -15.47 -2.53
CA GLN A 7 -28.16 -14.05 -2.71
C GLN A 7 -27.02 -13.24 -2.08
N ASP A 8 -26.43 -12.36 -2.88
CA ASP A 8 -25.44 -11.39 -2.45
C ASP A 8 -26.16 -10.07 -2.13
N LEU A 9 -26.02 -9.63 -0.88
CA LEU A 9 -26.60 -8.38 -0.37
C LEU A 9 -25.66 -7.17 -0.55
N GLY A 10 -24.54 -7.37 -1.26
CA GLY A 10 -23.55 -6.34 -1.55
C GLY A 10 -22.71 -5.96 -0.32
N SER A 11 -22.27 -4.70 -0.27
CA SER A 11 -21.45 -4.18 0.81
C SER A 11 -22.29 -3.64 1.97
N ALA A 12 -21.81 -3.87 3.19
CA ALA A 12 -22.36 -3.34 4.43
C ALA A 12 -21.28 -2.65 5.27
N GLY A 13 -21.64 -1.62 6.03
CA GLY A 13 -20.79 -1.04 7.07
C GLY A 13 -20.63 -1.96 8.29
N PRO A 14 -19.70 -1.63 9.22
CA PRO A 14 -19.34 -2.52 10.35
C PRO A 14 -20.46 -2.81 11.36
N ARG A 15 -21.52 -2.01 11.36
CA ARG A 15 -22.70 -2.18 12.24
C ARG A 15 -24.01 -2.13 11.46
N GLU A 16 -23.94 -2.22 10.14
CA GLU A 16 -25.10 -2.14 9.28
C GLU A 16 -25.89 -3.45 9.31
N ARG A 17 -27.22 -3.32 9.22
CA ARG A 17 -28.14 -4.44 9.07
C ARG A 17 -28.69 -4.43 7.64
N LYS A 18 -28.54 -5.55 6.94
CA LYS A 18 -29.14 -5.77 5.63
C LYS A 18 -30.40 -6.62 5.78
N ARG A 19 -31.55 -6.07 5.36
CA ARG A 19 -32.83 -6.74 5.34
C ARG A 19 -33.17 -7.19 3.95
N ILE A 20 -33.64 -8.44 3.81
CA ILE A 20 -34.15 -9.00 2.57
C ILE A 20 -35.49 -9.67 2.83
N GLU A 21 -36.44 -9.47 1.92
CA GLU A 21 -37.77 -10.04 1.99
C GLU A 21 -37.95 -11.18 1.01
N TYR A 22 -38.56 -12.25 1.50
CA TYR A 22 -38.95 -13.41 0.74
C TYR A 22 -40.46 -13.59 0.82
N THR A 23 -41.05 -14.03 -0.29
CA THR A 23 -42.45 -14.46 -0.32
C THR A 23 -42.48 -15.97 -0.48
N PHE A 24 -43.02 -16.64 0.53
CA PHE A 24 -43.29 -18.07 0.47
C PHE A 24 -44.71 -18.30 -0.03
N THR A 25 -44.85 -19.06 -1.12
CA THR A 25 -46.12 -19.42 -1.69
C THR A 25 -46.37 -20.89 -1.45
N ASN A 26 -47.49 -21.23 -0.78
CA ASN A 26 -47.94 -22.58 -0.56
C ASN A 26 -48.65 -23.08 -1.82
N THR A 27 -48.05 -24.00 -2.54
CA THR A 27 -48.61 -24.63 -3.76
C THR A 27 -49.40 -25.92 -3.46
N SER A 28 -49.43 -26.35 -2.19
CA SER A 28 -50.11 -27.56 -1.77
C SER A 28 -51.64 -27.33 -1.58
N GLY A 29 -52.36 -28.38 -1.24
CA GLY A 29 -53.78 -28.34 -0.91
C GLY A 29 -54.07 -28.24 0.57
N ALA A 30 -53.04 -28.18 1.44
CA ALA A 30 -53.14 -28.05 2.90
C ALA A 30 -52.38 -26.86 3.41
N PRO A 31 -52.70 -26.27 4.59
CA PRO A 31 -51.88 -25.23 5.17
C PRO A 31 -50.49 -25.73 5.52
N ILE A 32 -49.46 -24.87 5.37
CA ILE A 32 -48.04 -25.20 5.64
C ILE A 32 -47.51 -24.27 6.73
N ARG A 33 -46.78 -24.85 7.69
CA ARG A 33 -46.05 -24.11 8.71
C ARG A 33 -44.57 -24.08 8.37
N LEU A 34 -43.93 -22.91 8.52
CA LEU A 34 -42.48 -22.72 8.46
C LEU A 34 -41.94 -22.62 9.87
N LYS A 35 -40.93 -23.42 10.20
CA LYS A 35 -40.23 -23.38 11.47
C LYS A 35 -38.74 -23.11 11.21
N PRO A 36 -38.19 -21.98 11.71
CA PRO A 36 -36.76 -21.74 11.58
C PRO A 36 -35.98 -22.75 12.42
N LEU A 37 -34.95 -23.33 11.88
CA LEU A 37 -33.92 -24.04 12.63
C LEU A 37 -33.01 -23.05 13.37
N PRO A 38 -32.20 -23.51 14.34
CA PRO A 38 -31.29 -22.62 15.08
C PRO A 38 -30.54 -21.69 14.16
N LEU A 39 -30.67 -20.39 14.40
CA LEU A 39 -30.06 -19.35 13.59
C LEU A 39 -28.58 -19.16 13.95
N GLN A 40 -27.77 -18.85 12.97
CA GLN A 40 -26.38 -18.47 13.16
C GLN A 40 -26.29 -17.07 13.77
N ALA A 41 -25.19 -16.77 14.48
CA ALA A 41 -24.95 -15.42 15.02
C ALA A 41 -25.02 -14.35 13.92
N GLY A 42 -25.67 -13.21 14.23
CA GLY A 42 -25.88 -12.11 13.29
C GLY A 42 -26.99 -12.37 12.26
N VAL A 43 -27.87 -13.34 12.49
CA VAL A 43 -29.05 -13.60 11.66
C VAL A 43 -30.33 -13.45 12.49
N LEU A 44 -31.28 -12.70 11.98
CA LEU A 44 -32.63 -12.60 12.50
C LEU A 44 -33.62 -12.95 11.39
N VAL A 45 -34.73 -13.54 11.76
CA VAL A 45 -35.87 -13.83 10.87
C VAL A 45 -37.15 -13.37 11.50
N GLU A 46 -38.01 -12.75 10.73
CA GLU A 46 -39.30 -12.22 11.20
C GLU A 46 -40.34 -12.23 10.07
N GLY A 47 -41.62 -12.22 10.43
CA GLY A 47 -42.69 -12.05 9.48
C GLY A 47 -43.81 -13.07 9.62
N PRO A 48 -44.97 -12.79 8.98
CA PRO A 48 -46.21 -13.57 9.11
C PRO A 48 -46.05 -15.05 8.77
N ALA A 49 -45.12 -15.39 7.89
CA ALA A 49 -44.85 -16.79 7.51
C ALA A 49 -44.37 -17.68 8.67
N LEU A 50 -43.86 -17.08 9.78
CA LEU A 50 -43.43 -17.80 10.98
C LEU A 50 -44.49 -17.87 12.05
N GLU A 51 -45.45 -16.95 12.03
CA GLU A 51 -46.49 -16.79 13.09
C GLU A 51 -47.69 -17.67 12.77
N GLU A 52 -48.13 -17.67 11.52
CA GLU A 52 -49.32 -18.36 11.08
C GLU A 52 -49.04 -19.36 9.96
N PRO A 53 -49.86 -20.44 9.87
CA PRO A 53 -49.72 -21.34 8.73
C PRO A 53 -50.09 -20.64 7.41
N ILE A 54 -49.32 -20.86 6.38
CA ILE A 54 -49.58 -20.34 5.04
C ILE A 54 -50.75 -21.13 4.46
N PRO A 55 -51.88 -20.51 4.14
CA PRO A 55 -53.07 -21.23 3.64
C PRO A 55 -52.82 -21.86 2.28
N PRO A 56 -53.59 -22.85 1.90
CA PRO A 56 -53.52 -23.47 0.56
C PRO A 56 -53.61 -22.40 -0.53
N LYS A 57 -52.68 -22.45 -1.51
CA LYS A 57 -52.52 -21.44 -2.58
C LYS A 57 -52.33 -20.01 -2.13
N GLY A 58 -52.12 -19.78 -0.85
CA GLY A 58 -51.78 -18.50 -0.26
C GLY A 58 -50.28 -18.22 -0.25
N SER A 59 -49.92 -17.00 0.11
CA SER A 59 -48.53 -16.56 0.27
C SER A 59 -48.34 -15.79 1.58
N ALA A 60 -47.17 -15.90 2.18
CA ALA A 60 -46.78 -15.12 3.34
C ALA A 60 -45.37 -14.58 3.18
N ALA A 61 -45.11 -13.39 3.70
CA ALA A 61 -43.82 -12.73 3.69
C ALA A 61 -42.94 -13.20 4.86
N LEU A 62 -41.66 -13.27 4.60
CA LEU A 62 -40.58 -13.53 5.54
C LEU A 62 -39.44 -12.55 5.28
N ALA A 63 -39.02 -11.85 6.32
CA ALA A 63 -37.79 -11.05 6.27
C ALA A 63 -36.63 -11.78 6.93
N VAL A 64 -35.49 -11.72 6.31
CA VAL A 64 -34.20 -12.14 6.87
C VAL A 64 -33.31 -10.93 7.02
N ILE A 65 -32.75 -10.76 8.22
CA ILE A 65 -31.85 -9.64 8.53
C ILE A 65 -30.47 -10.22 8.84
N LEU A 66 -29.45 -9.72 8.15
CA LEU A 66 -28.05 -9.97 8.47
C LEU A 66 -27.46 -8.77 9.19
N ASP A 67 -26.91 -8.99 10.37
CA ASP A 67 -26.23 -7.99 11.20
C ASP A 67 -24.72 -8.10 10.99
N ALA A 68 -24.10 -7.03 10.49
CA ALA A 68 -22.66 -6.96 10.23
C ALA A 68 -21.80 -6.79 11.47
N THR A 69 -22.41 -6.54 12.65
CA THR A 69 -21.68 -6.26 13.89
C THR A 69 -20.73 -7.40 14.26
N GLY A 70 -19.47 -7.05 14.53
CA GLY A 70 -18.42 -8.00 14.89
C GLY A 70 -17.85 -8.80 13.71
N HIS A 71 -18.12 -8.39 12.47
CA HIS A 71 -17.57 -9.00 11.25
C HIS A 71 -16.80 -7.99 10.42
N ALA A 72 -15.84 -8.50 9.63
CA ALA A 72 -15.14 -7.76 8.58
C ALA A 72 -14.83 -8.73 7.42
N GLY A 73 -14.88 -8.22 6.18
CA GLY A 73 -14.68 -9.01 4.99
C GLY A 73 -15.90 -9.82 4.57
N TRP A 74 -15.66 -10.92 3.85
CA TRP A 74 -16.74 -11.72 3.29
C TRP A 74 -17.49 -12.53 4.36
N MET A 75 -18.79 -12.32 4.47
CA MET A 75 -19.70 -12.99 5.41
C MET A 75 -20.72 -13.82 4.64
N THR A 76 -20.86 -15.09 5.00
CA THR A 76 -21.89 -15.99 4.47
C THR A 76 -22.73 -16.55 5.59
N ARG A 77 -24.03 -16.67 5.38
CA ARG A 77 -25.00 -17.29 6.31
C ARG A 77 -25.99 -18.13 5.51
N THR A 78 -26.50 -19.18 6.13
CA THR A 78 -27.59 -19.99 5.56
C THR A 78 -28.70 -20.10 6.57
N VAL A 79 -29.85 -19.54 6.25
CA VAL A 79 -31.07 -19.71 7.04
C VAL A 79 -31.76 -21.00 6.58
N ARG A 80 -32.10 -21.84 7.56
CA ARG A 80 -32.76 -23.12 7.31
C ARG A 80 -34.11 -23.15 7.99
N PHE A 81 -35.06 -23.72 7.28
CA PHE A 81 -36.43 -23.93 7.78
C PHE A 81 -36.83 -25.38 7.63
N GLU A 82 -37.60 -25.89 8.58
CA GLU A 82 -38.41 -27.09 8.46
C GLU A 82 -39.85 -26.70 8.11
N THR A 83 -40.49 -27.56 7.34
CA THR A 83 -41.92 -27.40 6.97
C THR A 83 -42.62 -28.72 7.13
N ASP A 84 -43.93 -28.65 7.30
CA ASP A 84 -44.83 -29.80 7.30
C ASP A 84 -45.33 -30.17 5.86
N ASP A 85 -44.76 -29.56 4.81
CA ASP A 85 -45.00 -29.96 3.43
C ASP A 85 -44.37 -31.34 3.15
N PRO A 86 -45.20 -32.38 2.85
CA PRO A 86 -44.70 -33.72 2.61
C PRO A 86 -43.81 -33.85 1.34
N ARG A 87 -43.84 -32.83 0.47
CA ARG A 87 -43.03 -32.79 -0.76
C ARG A 87 -41.67 -32.14 -0.54
N GLN A 88 -41.57 -31.21 0.45
CA GLN A 88 -40.35 -30.48 0.70
C GLN A 88 -40.26 -30.08 2.18
N GLY A 89 -39.78 -30.99 3.01
CA GLY A 89 -39.66 -30.81 4.44
C GLY A 89 -38.61 -29.80 4.91
N ARG A 90 -37.75 -29.27 4.02
CA ARG A 90 -36.69 -28.34 4.36
C ARG A 90 -36.42 -27.31 3.26
N TYR A 91 -36.20 -26.07 3.68
CA TYR A 91 -35.75 -24.96 2.83
C TYR A 91 -34.43 -24.37 3.35
N GLN A 92 -33.62 -23.86 2.43
CA GLN A 92 -32.38 -23.18 2.74
C GLN A 92 -32.28 -21.88 1.94
N LEU A 93 -31.93 -20.80 2.62
CA LEU A 93 -31.70 -19.48 2.05
C LEU A 93 -30.23 -19.11 2.27
N PRO A 94 -29.35 -19.38 1.30
CA PRO A 94 -27.95 -18.98 1.38
C PRO A 94 -27.81 -17.50 1.06
N LEU A 95 -27.16 -16.76 1.96
CA LEU A 95 -26.97 -15.31 1.91
C LEU A 95 -25.48 -14.97 2.02
N ALA A 96 -25.07 -13.90 1.39
CA ALA A 96 -23.72 -13.38 1.50
C ALA A 96 -23.73 -11.85 1.49
N MET A 97 -22.73 -11.25 2.13
CA MET A 97 -22.42 -9.83 2.03
C MET A 97 -20.94 -9.59 2.31
N THR A 98 -20.42 -8.45 1.88
CA THR A 98 -19.07 -7.99 2.24
C THR A 98 -19.19 -6.90 3.28
N VAL A 99 -18.61 -7.12 4.45
CA VAL A 99 -18.59 -6.12 5.55
C VAL A 99 -17.30 -5.31 5.44
N ARG A 100 -17.44 -3.99 5.32
CA ARG A 100 -16.27 -3.10 5.30
C ARG A 100 -15.59 -3.11 6.66
N PRO A 101 -14.25 -2.99 6.74
CA PRO A 101 -13.54 -2.89 8.00
C PRO A 101 -13.93 -1.60 8.75
N ASP A 102 -14.00 -1.66 10.08
CA ASP A 102 -14.30 -0.50 10.92
C ASP A 102 -13.19 0.55 10.90
N LEU A 103 -11.92 0.10 10.97
CA LEU A 103 -10.76 0.96 10.92
C LEU A 103 -9.97 0.71 9.64
N THR A 104 -9.65 1.76 8.92
CA THR A 104 -8.86 1.72 7.68
C THR A 104 -7.71 2.70 7.76
N VAL A 105 -6.66 2.47 6.97
CA VAL A 105 -5.59 3.44 6.71
C VAL A 105 -5.64 3.82 5.23
N ASP A 106 -5.35 5.07 4.91
CA ASP A 106 -5.40 5.60 3.53
C ASP A 106 -4.41 4.89 2.59
N ARG A 107 -3.26 4.49 3.14
CA ARG A 107 -2.21 3.73 2.45
C ARG A 107 -1.37 2.93 3.44
N GLU A 108 -0.84 1.79 3.02
CA GLU A 108 0.09 0.99 3.83
C GLU A 108 1.56 1.29 3.49
N ARG A 109 1.80 1.93 2.34
CA ARG A 109 3.15 2.28 1.88
C ARG A 109 3.20 3.73 1.44
N ALA A 110 4.27 4.43 1.84
CA ALA A 110 4.58 5.78 1.41
C ALA A 110 6.09 5.93 1.21
N SER A 111 6.50 6.92 0.43
CA SER A 111 7.90 7.21 0.17
C SER A 111 8.22 8.66 0.50
N PHE A 112 9.31 8.90 1.21
CA PHE A 112 9.88 10.24 1.34
C PHE A 112 10.54 10.72 0.05
N GLY A 113 10.77 9.80 -0.91
CA GLY A 113 11.46 10.11 -2.15
C GLY A 113 12.96 10.36 -1.96
N GLU A 114 13.51 11.25 -2.77
CA GLU A 114 14.90 11.71 -2.62
C GLU A 114 14.98 12.90 -1.67
N VAL A 115 15.71 12.72 -0.58
CA VAL A 115 15.82 13.66 0.53
C VAL A 115 17.24 14.21 0.63
N ALA A 116 17.39 15.51 0.78
CA ALA A 116 18.70 16.11 1.05
C ALA A 116 19.10 15.91 2.53
N PRO A 117 20.44 15.84 2.83
CA PRO A 117 20.91 15.58 4.20
C PRO A 117 20.46 16.58 5.27
N HIS A 118 20.06 17.78 4.86
CA HIS A 118 19.62 18.86 5.75
C HIS A 118 18.11 19.05 5.80
N GLU A 119 17.34 18.29 5.01
CA GLU A 119 15.90 18.29 5.02
C GLU A 119 15.37 17.40 6.14
N SER A 120 14.16 17.68 6.61
CA SER A 120 13.42 16.83 7.55
C SER A 120 12.00 16.65 7.01
N PRO A 121 11.83 15.85 5.95
CA PRO A 121 10.51 15.63 5.33
C PRO A 121 9.62 14.80 6.23
N GLU A 122 8.32 14.97 6.02
CA GLU A 122 7.26 14.30 6.75
C GLU A 122 6.40 13.46 5.82
N LEU A 123 6.02 12.26 6.27
CA LEU A 123 4.98 11.44 5.67
C LEU A 123 3.77 11.38 6.59
N VAL A 124 2.61 11.31 5.99
CA VAL A 124 1.33 11.27 6.69
C VAL A 124 0.58 10.01 6.31
N PHE A 125 0.09 9.28 7.34
CA PHE A 125 -0.82 8.16 7.20
C PHE A 125 -2.10 8.49 7.96
N THR A 126 -3.25 8.44 7.29
CA THR A 126 -4.52 8.78 7.90
C THR A 126 -5.32 7.54 8.19
N PHE A 127 -5.60 7.31 9.47
CA PHE A 127 -6.49 6.25 9.95
C PHE A 127 -7.88 6.80 10.15
N ARG A 128 -8.89 6.13 9.63
CA ARG A 128 -10.28 6.54 9.73
C ARG A 128 -11.14 5.41 10.22
N ARG A 129 -11.97 5.71 11.23
CA ARG A 129 -12.95 4.77 11.77
C ARG A 129 -14.33 5.05 11.20
N GLU A 130 -14.94 4.04 10.57
CA GLU A 130 -16.23 4.20 9.89
C GLU A 130 -17.39 4.38 10.89
N THR A 131 -17.31 3.74 12.05
CA THR A 131 -18.33 3.88 13.13
C THR A 131 -18.28 5.25 13.82
N GLY A 132 -17.24 6.04 13.62
CA GLY A 132 -17.04 7.31 14.32
C GLY A 132 -16.58 7.17 15.78
N ASP A 133 -16.38 5.96 16.28
CA ASP A 133 -15.85 5.74 17.62
C ASP A 133 -14.42 6.29 17.76
N PRO A 134 -14.00 6.75 18.94
CA PRO A 134 -12.66 7.23 19.17
C PRO A 134 -11.60 6.17 18.82
N THR A 135 -10.60 6.58 18.03
CA THR A 135 -9.50 5.72 17.62
C THR A 135 -8.28 5.99 18.48
N THR A 136 -7.81 4.96 19.18
CA THR A 136 -6.54 4.99 19.90
C THR A 136 -5.53 4.16 19.14
N LEU A 137 -4.46 4.81 18.71
CA LEU A 137 -3.34 4.18 18.02
C LEU A 137 -2.09 4.25 18.89
N ARG A 138 -1.22 3.26 18.74
CA ARG A 138 0.09 3.23 19.39
C ARG A 138 1.12 2.60 18.47
N LEU A 139 2.35 3.07 18.54
CA LEU A 139 3.44 2.41 17.86
C LEU A 139 3.86 1.17 18.67
N GLU A 140 3.90 0.02 18.02
CA GLU A 140 4.34 -1.26 18.63
C GLU A 140 5.76 -1.65 18.19
N SER A 141 6.29 -1.07 17.10
CA SER A 141 7.67 -1.25 16.67
C SER A 141 8.58 -0.19 17.27
N GLN A 142 9.83 -0.56 17.50
CA GLN A 142 10.87 0.40 17.83
C GLN A 142 11.29 1.14 16.56
N LEU A 143 11.35 2.47 16.62
CA LEU A 143 11.85 3.29 15.52
C LEU A 143 13.37 3.41 15.56
N PRO A 144 14.03 3.45 14.39
CA PRO A 144 15.42 3.84 14.32
C PRO A 144 15.58 5.33 14.70
N PRO A 145 16.77 5.77 15.17
CA PRO A 145 16.99 7.13 15.70
C PRO A 145 16.69 8.26 14.71
N TYR A 146 16.70 7.95 13.42
CA TYR A 146 16.44 8.90 12.34
C TYR A 146 14.97 9.04 11.95
N LEU A 147 14.08 8.29 12.60
CA LEU A 147 12.62 8.42 12.41
C LEU A 147 11.96 8.86 13.71
N GLU A 148 11.03 9.78 13.60
CA GLU A 148 10.12 10.20 14.68
C GLU A 148 8.68 10.00 14.23
N ALA A 149 7.81 9.57 15.15
CA ALA A 149 6.39 9.33 14.86
C ALA A 149 5.53 10.05 15.89
N GLU A 150 4.51 10.76 15.41
CA GLU A 150 3.52 11.45 16.22
C GLU A 150 2.12 11.07 15.79
N PHE A 151 1.25 10.76 16.74
CA PHE A 151 -0.18 10.52 16.48
C PHE A 151 -0.99 11.76 16.84
N VAL A 152 -1.69 12.31 15.84
CA VAL A 152 -2.54 13.48 16.00
C VAL A 152 -4.00 13.05 15.81
N PRO A 153 -4.80 12.96 16.91
CA PRO A 153 -6.22 12.61 16.80
C PRO A 153 -7.04 13.78 16.25
N GLU A 154 -7.92 13.49 15.30
CA GLU A 154 -8.80 14.46 14.63
C GLU A 154 -10.22 13.89 14.52
N GLY A 155 -10.96 13.88 15.65
CA GLY A 155 -12.31 13.32 15.71
C GLY A 155 -12.36 11.81 15.42
N ALA A 156 -13.04 11.41 14.32
CA ALA A 156 -13.12 10.02 13.87
C ALA A 156 -11.87 9.53 13.11
N SER A 157 -10.91 10.42 12.89
CA SER A 157 -9.65 10.13 12.24
C SER A 157 -8.50 10.29 13.22
N THR A 158 -7.39 9.60 12.96
CA THR A 158 -6.10 9.83 13.63
C THR A 158 -5.02 9.83 12.56
N THR A 159 -4.21 10.87 12.56
CA THR A 159 -3.10 11.03 11.63
C THR A 159 -1.82 10.57 12.30
N LEU A 160 -1.07 9.66 11.68
CA LEU A 160 0.32 9.37 12.02
C LEU A 160 1.22 10.23 11.14
N ARG A 161 1.98 11.13 11.75
CA ARG A 161 3.06 11.88 11.14
C ARG A 161 4.36 11.17 11.39
N LEU A 162 5.09 10.87 10.32
CA LEU A 162 6.38 10.20 10.38
C LEU A 162 7.43 11.15 9.79
N SER A 163 8.35 11.62 10.61
CA SER A 163 9.42 12.55 10.21
C SER A 163 10.73 11.81 10.02
N LEU A 164 11.43 12.07 8.93
CA LEU A 164 12.76 11.54 8.63
C LEU A 164 13.82 12.61 8.94
N HIS A 165 14.84 12.24 9.73
CA HIS A 165 15.97 13.08 10.08
C HIS A 165 17.27 12.51 9.48
N PRO A 166 17.62 12.84 8.21
CA PRO A 166 18.80 12.30 7.55
C PRO A 166 20.11 12.56 8.29
N SER A 167 20.21 13.65 9.03
CA SER A 167 21.39 13.99 9.84
C SER A 167 21.72 12.98 10.96
N ARG A 168 20.76 12.11 11.31
CA ARG A 168 20.92 11.06 12.32
C ARG A 168 21.21 9.68 11.69
N LEU A 169 21.34 9.60 10.37
CA LEU A 169 21.71 8.36 9.70
C LEU A 169 23.16 8.01 9.93
N ALA A 170 23.45 6.73 10.02
CA ALA A 170 24.84 6.27 10.07
C ALA A 170 25.58 6.60 8.76
N PRO A 171 26.88 6.90 8.82
CA PRO A 171 27.68 7.18 7.64
C PRO A 171 27.57 6.05 6.60
N GLY A 172 27.33 6.41 5.35
CA GLY A 172 27.22 5.45 4.23
C GLY A 172 25.83 4.87 4.01
N VAL A 173 24.86 5.17 4.84
CA VAL A 173 23.44 4.77 4.62
C VAL A 173 22.79 5.75 3.66
N LEU A 174 22.48 5.29 2.45
CA LEU A 174 21.96 6.14 1.37
C LEU A 174 20.49 5.93 1.06
N GLN A 175 19.92 4.85 1.53
CA GLN A 175 18.51 4.51 1.32
C GLN A 175 18.05 3.58 2.43
N GLY A 176 16.75 3.54 2.65
CA GLY A 176 16.12 2.64 3.60
C GLY A 176 14.70 2.30 3.23
N LEU A 177 14.23 1.21 3.79
CA LEU A 177 12.85 0.78 3.81
C LEU A 177 12.52 0.36 5.23
N GLU A 178 11.67 1.13 5.87
CA GLU A 178 11.28 0.91 7.25
C GLU A 178 9.90 0.27 7.35
N SER A 179 9.74 -0.63 8.27
CA SER A 179 8.48 -1.30 8.58
C SER A 179 8.02 -0.90 9.97
N LEU A 180 6.84 -0.30 10.06
CA LEU A 180 6.24 0.13 11.31
C LEU A 180 5.01 -0.73 11.61
N THR A 181 4.88 -1.14 12.86
CA THR A 181 3.67 -1.81 13.35
C THR A 181 2.90 -0.84 14.24
N VAL A 182 1.68 -0.53 13.83
CA VAL A 182 0.76 0.34 14.56
C VAL A 182 -0.35 -0.52 15.15
N GLY A 183 -0.46 -0.53 16.47
CA GLY A 183 -1.55 -1.15 17.20
C GLY A 183 -2.75 -0.22 17.31
N SER A 184 -3.97 -0.78 17.31
CA SER A 184 -5.21 -0.04 17.42
C SER A 184 -6.15 -0.63 18.48
N ASN A 185 -7.15 0.16 18.90
CA ASN A 185 -8.25 -0.29 19.75
C ASN A 185 -9.44 -0.87 18.96
N ALA A 186 -9.33 -1.02 17.63
CA ALA A 186 -10.37 -1.64 16.81
C ALA A 186 -10.27 -3.18 16.93
N PRO A 187 -11.31 -3.88 17.43
CA PRO A 187 -11.19 -5.31 17.73
C PRO A 187 -10.89 -6.19 16.53
N LEU A 188 -11.38 -5.81 15.34
CA LEU A 188 -11.21 -6.58 14.10
C LEU A 188 -9.98 -6.15 13.29
N GLN A 189 -9.40 -4.99 13.58
CA GLN A 189 -8.19 -4.46 12.98
C GLN A 189 -7.19 -4.03 14.06
N PRO A 190 -6.71 -4.98 14.90
CA PRO A 190 -5.88 -4.63 16.06
C PRO A 190 -4.48 -4.13 15.67
N ARG A 191 -4.03 -4.41 14.44
CA ARG A 191 -2.69 -4.05 13.96
C ARG A 191 -2.67 -3.69 12.49
N PHE A 192 -1.81 -2.70 12.15
CA PHE A 192 -1.46 -2.32 10.79
C PHE A 192 0.05 -2.40 10.62
N ARG A 193 0.50 -2.82 9.44
CA ARG A 193 1.90 -2.75 9.06
C ARG A 193 2.06 -1.71 7.97
N LEU A 194 2.85 -0.68 8.27
CA LEU A 194 3.15 0.41 7.36
C LEU A 194 4.58 0.32 6.88
N TYR A 195 4.83 0.83 5.68
CA TYR A 195 6.16 0.87 5.08
C TYR A 195 6.48 2.28 4.64
N ALA A 196 7.69 2.73 4.96
CA ALA A 196 8.21 4.02 4.53
C ALA A 196 9.60 3.83 3.92
N ASP A 197 9.79 4.27 2.69
CA ASP A 197 11.07 4.22 2.01
C ASP A 197 11.61 5.62 1.74
N TRP A 198 12.91 5.71 1.61
CA TRP A 198 13.63 6.94 1.37
C TRP A 198 14.95 6.67 0.65
N ARG A 199 15.47 7.71 -0.02
CA ARG A 199 16.81 7.73 -0.60
C ARG A 199 17.45 9.08 -0.33
N LEU A 200 18.70 9.09 0.13
CA LEU A 200 19.46 10.34 0.23
C LEU A 200 19.86 10.84 -1.16
N ARG A 201 19.62 12.13 -1.37
CA ARG A 201 20.11 12.83 -2.55
C ARG A 201 21.59 13.04 -2.40
N HIS A 202 22.36 12.62 -3.43
CA HIS A 202 23.81 12.88 -3.41
C HIS A 202 24.08 14.39 -3.48
N PRO A 203 24.98 14.96 -2.66
CA PRO A 203 25.28 16.39 -2.64
C PRO A 203 25.92 16.89 -3.93
N VAL A 204 26.50 15.99 -4.73
CA VAL A 204 27.06 16.28 -6.05
C VAL A 204 26.08 15.85 -7.14
N GLN A 205 25.77 16.78 -8.04
CA GLN A 205 25.00 16.52 -9.24
C GLN A 205 25.93 16.34 -10.43
N ALA A 206 25.68 15.31 -11.23
CA ALA A 206 26.34 15.10 -12.53
C ALA A 206 25.43 15.60 -13.66
N ASP A 207 26.02 16.22 -14.66
CA ASP A 207 25.35 16.64 -15.88
C ASP A 207 26.20 16.23 -17.09
N PRO A 208 25.73 15.25 -17.88
CA PRO A 208 24.50 14.44 -17.68
C PRO A 208 24.62 13.43 -16.53
N GLU A 209 23.48 13.04 -15.92
CA GLU A 209 23.42 12.00 -14.86
C GLU A 209 23.80 10.61 -15.37
N ARG A 210 23.76 10.42 -16.69
CA ARG A 210 24.18 9.24 -17.42
C ARG A 210 24.87 9.68 -18.70
N LEU A 211 26.12 9.32 -18.91
CA LEU A 211 26.86 9.67 -20.12
C LEU A 211 26.59 8.65 -21.22
N VAL A 212 25.87 9.07 -22.26
CA VAL A 212 25.56 8.23 -23.42
C VAL A 212 26.23 8.80 -24.64
N MET A 213 27.18 8.04 -25.24
CA MET A 213 27.82 8.35 -26.50
C MET A 213 27.17 7.53 -27.62
N ARG A 214 26.63 8.18 -28.65
CA ARG A 214 25.95 7.52 -29.77
C ARG A 214 26.71 7.67 -31.08
N ASP A 215 27.40 8.79 -31.24
CA ASP A 215 28.17 9.06 -32.44
C ASP A 215 29.46 8.20 -32.50
N PRO A 216 29.61 7.36 -33.53
CA PRO A 216 30.82 6.56 -33.71
C PRO A 216 32.12 7.37 -33.87
N GLN A 217 32.03 8.62 -34.31
CA GLN A 217 33.19 9.50 -34.48
C GLN A 217 33.59 10.20 -33.17
N LEU A 218 32.67 10.34 -32.23
CA LEU A 218 32.92 10.96 -30.95
C LEU A 218 33.69 10.01 -30.03
N ARG A 219 34.94 10.29 -29.73
CA ARG A 219 35.76 9.46 -28.84
C ARG A 219 35.80 9.96 -27.41
N SER A 220 35.51 11.22 -27.15
CA SER A 220 35.43 11.76 -25.78
C SER A 220 34.18 12.58 -25.57
N ALA A 221 33.75 12.67 -24.30
CA ALA A 221 32.66 13.50 -23.89
C ALA A 221 32.95 14.13 -22.50
N ARG A 222 32.35 15.26 -22.24
CA ARG A 222 32.50 15.99 -20.98
C ARG A 222 31.36 15.69 -20.04
N LEU A 223 31.70 15.54 -18.78
CA LEU A 223 30.79 15.37 -17.66
C LEU A 223 31.03 16.53 -16.69
N THR A 224 30.00 17.27 -16.40
CA THR A 224 30.06 18.37 -15.45
C THR A 224 29.54 17.90 -14.09
N LEU A 225 30.29 18.10 -13.05
CA LEU A 225 29.89 17.85 -11.67
C LEU A 225 29.65 19.19 -10.98
N ARG A 226 28.51 19.33 -10.30
CA ARG A 226 28.17 20.55 -9.57
C ARG A 226 27.81 20.20 -8.13
N SER A 227 28.30 21.02 -7.21
CA SER A 227 27.84 20.99 -5.83
C SER A 227 26.42 21.55 -5.74
N ARG A 228 25.52 20.84 -5.07
CA ARG A 228 24.14 21.29 -4.85
C ARG A 228 24.04 22.33 -3.75
N ASP A 229 24.99 22.34 -2.81
CA ASP A 229 25.06 23.28 -1.68
C ASP A 229 26.08 24.43 -1.91
N GLY A 230 26.66 24.50 -3.09
CA GLY A 230 27.63 25.54 -3.51
C GLY A 230 29.01 25.39 -2.92
N LYS A 231 29.28 24.37 -2.10
CA LYS A 231 30.61 24.13 -1.53
C LYS A 231 31.59 23.61 -2.60
N PRO A 232 32.89 23.89 -2.47
CA PRO A 232 33.89 23.32 -3.36
C PRO A 232 33.91 21.80 -3.29
N LEU A 233 33.88 21.14 -4.45
CA LEU A 233 34.02 19.70 -4.60
C LEU A 233 35.49 19.32 -4.58
N ALA A 234 35.96 18.61 -3.57
CA ALA A 234 37.30 18.04 -3.51
C ALA A 234 37.24 16.57 -3.94
N LEU A 235 37.65 16.28 -5.17
CA LEU A 235 37.65 14.93 -5.71
C LEU A 235 38.80 14.11 -5.12
N ARG A 236 38.48 13.11 -4.29
CA ARG A 236 39.46 12.23 -3.63
C ARG A 236 39.90 11.08 -4.54
N ARG A 237 38.95 10.49 -5.25
CA ARG A 237 39.21 9.34 -6.15
C ARG A 237 38.21 9.32 -7.28
N ALA A 238 38.72 8.99 -8.47
CA ALA A 238 37.90 8.71 -9.63
C ALA A 238 38.42 7.46 -10.34
N HIS A 239 37.55 6.54 -10.68
CA HIS A 239 37.93 5.36 -11.49
C HIS A 239 36.72 4.86 -12.27
N VAL A 240 37.00 4.07 -13.28
CA VAL A 240 35.97 3.42 -14.09
C VAL A 240 35.93 1.93 -13.75
N GLU A 241 34.76 1.45 -13.40
CA GLU A 241 34.47 0.03 -13.23
C GLU A 241 33.87 -0.50 -14.53
N GLY A 242 34.58 -1.44 -15.17
CA GLY A 242 34.21 -2.02 -16.46
C GLY A 242 35.10 -1.58 -17.61
N PRO A 243 35.01 -2.28 -18.74
CA PRO A 243 35.90 -2.05 -19.88
C PRO A 243 35.47 -0.86 -20.75
N GLY A 244 36.42 -0.38 -21.54
CA GLY A 244 36.17 0.46 -22.71
C GLY A 244 35.98 1.95 -22.43
N PHE A 245 36.21 2.43 -21.22
CA PHE A 245 36.24 3.86 -20.92
C PHE A 245 37.46 4.22 -20.07
N THR A 246 38.00 5.40 -20.29
CA THR A 246 39.12 5.98 -19.53
C THR A 246 38.78 7.41 -19.12
N LEU A 247 39.42 7.89 -18.07
CA LEU A 247 39.30 9.27 -17.60
C LEU A 247 40.49 10.08 -18.09
N GLY A 248 40.23 11.32 -18.49
CA GLY A 248 41.23 12.33 -18.69
C GLY A 248 41.89 12.79 -17.38
N PRO A 249 42.77 13.79 -17.42
CA PRO A 249 43.38 14.36 -16.23
C PRO A 249 42.31 14.85 -15.23
N LEU A 250 42.50 14.50 -13.95
CA LEU A 250 41.58 14.93 -12.91
C LEU A 250 41.85 16.37 -12.48
N PRO A 251 40.81 17.15 -12.13
CA PRO A 251 40.97 18.48 -11.57
C PRO A 251 41.81 18.45 -10.30
N ALA A 252 42.86 19.28 -10.22
CA ALA A 252 43.77 19.30 -9.09
C ALA A 252 43.30 20.15 -7.90
N ALA A 253 42.38 21.08 -8.12
CA ALA A 253 41.90 22.00 -7.10
C ALA A 253 40.39 21.83 -6.83
N PRO A 254 39.95 21.95 -5.58
CA PRO A 254 38.53 21.97 -5.26
C PRO A 254 37.83 23.17 -5.91
N ALA A 255 36.63 22.93 -6.49
CA ALA A 255 35.81 23.97 -7.09
C ALA A 255 34.31 23.60 -6.96
N PRO A 256 33.39 24.57 -6.94
CA PRO A 256 31.95 24.29 -6.88
C PRO A 256 31.44 23.58 -8.12
N GLN A 257 32.21 23.61 -9.20
CA GLN A 257 31.97 22.88 -10.45
C GLN A 257 33.30 22.25 -10.94
N LEU A 258 33.23 20.95 -11.27
CA LEU A 258 34.35 20.23 -11.90
C LEU A 258 33.89 19.71 -13.25
N VAL A 259 34.82 19.63 -14.20
CA VAL A 259 34.59 19.04 -15.50
C VAL A 259 35.55 17.87 -15.68
N LEU A 260 34.98 16.70 -15.95
CA LEU A 260 35.73 15.49 -16.27
C LEU A 260 35.61 15.17 -17.77
N GLU A 261 36.67 14.73 -18.36
CA GLU A 261 36.66 14.19 -19.71
C GLU A 261 36.68 12.66 -19.65
N VAL A 262 35.69 12.03 -20.30
CA VAL A 262 35.57 10.58 -20.40
C VAL A 262 35.85 10.19 -21.84
N THR A 263 36.85 9.34 -22.08
CA THR A 263 37.21 8.84 -23.40
C THR A 263 36.76 7.39 -23.52
N ARG A 264 36.12 7.05 -24.64
CA ARG A 264 35.76 5.68 -24.96
C ARG A 264 36.87 4.98 -25.74
N GLY A 265 37.05 3.69 -25.48
CA GLY A 265 37.84 2.78 -26.27
C GLY A 265 37.13 2.27 -27.54
N GLU A 266 37.65 1.22 -28.10
CA GLU A 266 37.08 0.54 -29.27
C GLU A 266 36.13 -0.58 -28.83
N GLY A 267 35.06 -0.78 -29.61
CA GLY A 267 34.07 -1.83 -29.36
C GLY A 267 32.73 -1.47 -29.97
N PRO A 268 31.89 -2.47 -30.29
CA PRO A 268 30.57 -2.24 -30.88
C PRO A 268 29.59 -1.60 -29.88
N GLU A 269 29.62 -2.04 -28.64
CA GLU A 269 28.89 -1.45 -27.51
C GLU A 269 29.78 -1.53 -26.27
N LEU A 270 29.72 -0.49 -25.44
CA LEU A 270 30.48 -0.42 -24.19
C LEU A 270 29.56 0.03 -23.05
N ARG A 271 29.72 -0.60 -21.90
CA ARG A 271 29.04 -0.23 -20.68
C ARG A 271 29.99 -0.27 -19.50
N ALA A 272 30.03 0.80 -18.73
CA ALA A 272 30.86 0.91 -17.55
C ALA A 272 30.19 1.82 -16.51
N MET A 273 30.80 1.91 -15.34
CA MET A 273 30.38 2.79 -14.26
C MET A 273 31.52 3.69 -13.85
N LEU A 274 31.33 5.00 -13.94
CA LEU A 274 32.25 5.97 -13.36
C LEU A 274 31.93 6.11 -11.87
N VAL A 275 32.92 5.90 -11.03
CA VAL A 275 32.82 5.97 -9.57
C VAL A 275 33.69 7.10 -9.06
N LEU A 276 33.06 8.08 -8.40
CA LEU A 276 33.67 9.30 -7.91
C LEU A 276 33.50 9.40 -6.39
N SER A 277 34.59 9.58 -5.68
CA SER A 277 34.56 9.81 -4.22
C SER A 277 35.06 11.22 -3.92
N PHE A 278 34.35 11.93 -3.05
CA PHE A 278 34.66 13.30 -2.65
C PHE A 278 35.09 13.35 -1.19
N GLU A 279 35.88 14.33 -0.81
CA GLU A 279 36.21 14.56 0.59
C GLU A 279 34.99 14.99 1.38
N GLY A 280 34.82 14.42 2.58
CA GLY A 280 33.66 14.68 3.45
C GLY A 280 32.40 13.92 3.07
N GLU A 281 32.37 13.20 1.94
CA GLU A 281 31.22 12.41 1.53
C GLU A 281 31.41 10.93 1.83
N ALA A 282 30.40 10.33 2.47
CA ALA A 282 30.47 8.93 2.89
C ALA A 282 30.27 7.95 1.75
N ALA A 283 29.65 8.38 0.66
CA ALA A 283 29.30 7.51 -0.46
C ALA A 283 29.81 8.02 -1.82
N PRO A 284 30.25 7.13 -2.70
CA PRO A 284 30.67 7.51 -4.02
C PRO A 284 29.47 7.83 -4.92
N LEU A 285 29.61 8.85 -5.76
CA LEU A 285 28.72 9.11 -6.87
C LEU A 285 29.00 8.11 -7.99
N ARG A 286 27.94 7.44 -8.48
CA ARG A 286 28.03 6.44 -9.54
C ARG A 286 27.31 6.92 -10.79
N ILE A 287 28.02 7.02 -11.90
CA ILE A 287 27.50 7.55 -13.15
C ILE A 287 27.63 6.49 -14.24
N PRO A 288 26.51 6.02 -14.82
CA PRO A 288 26.59 5.06 -15.92
C PRO A 288 27.22 5.66 -17.17
N LEU A 289 28.18 4.95 -17.75
CA LEU A 289 28.80 5.25 -19.02
C LEU A 289 28.30 4.24 -20.06
N VAL A 290 27.78 4.72 -21.16
CA VAL A 290 27.26 3.88 -22.24
C VAL A 290 27.74 4.38 -23.59
N TYR A 291 28.27 3.49 -24.40
CA TYR A 291 28.41 3.71 -25.82
C TYR A 291 27.49 2.73 -26.54
N ALA A 292 26.57 3.28 -27.29
CA ALA A 292 25.61 2.54 -28.10
C ALA A 292 25.44 3.31 -29.43
N PRO A 293 26.23 2.96 -30.48
CA PRO A 293 26.15 3.65 -31.75
C PRO A 293 24.76 3.50 -32.36
N GLU A 294 24.23 4.59 -32.90
CA GLU A 294 23.04 4.50 -33.72
C GLU A 294 23.42 3.76 -35.02
N ASN A 295 22.84 2.59 -35.21
CA ASN A 295 22.88 1.95 -36.53
C ASN A 295 22.15 2.87 -37.51
N ARG A 296 22.87 3.69 -38.27
CA ARG A 296 22.29 4.32 -39.47
C ARG A 296 21.99 3.20 -40.45
N PRO A 297 20.76 3.11 -40.97
CA PRO A 297 20.41 2.15 -42.01
C PRO A 297 21.24 2.36 -43.28
#